data_435a05f4cc4d3f3a18c6826a74cbca41
#
_entry.id   435a05f4cc4d3f3a18c6826a74cbca41
#
_cell.length_a   1.000
_cell.length_b   1.000
_cell.length_c   1.000
_cell.angle_alpha   90.00
_cell.angle_beta   90.00
_cell.angle_gamma   90.00
#
_symmetry.space_group_name_H-M   'P 1'
#
loop_
_entity.id
_entity.type
_entity.pdbx_description
1 polymer ?
#
loop_
_entity_poly.entity_id
_entity_poly.type
_entity_poly.pdbx_seq_one_letter_code
_entity_poly.pdbx_strand_id
1 'polypeptide(L)'
;MLYMVIERFKPGAAPDIYRRFEQRGRMMPDELEYVSSWISYDLNTCWQLMQTDNVSLFDQWTSNWNDLMDFEIIPVRTSAEVRQMMRTNGVTE
;
A
#
# COMPACT_ATOMS: atom_id res chain seq x y z
N MET A 1 2.52 11.24 5.15
CA MET A 1 1.10 10.86 5.01
C MET A 1 1.00 9.38 4.72
N LEU A 2 0.03 8.72 5.31
CA LEU A 2 -0.17 7.28 5.15
C LEU A 2 -1.14 6.98 4.01
N TYR A 3 -0.86 5.87 3.33
CA TYR A 3 -1.71 5.37 2.25
C TYR A 3 -1.88 3.87 2.40
N MET A 4 -3.12 3.41 2.27
CA MET A 4 -3.39 1.99 2.11
C MET A 4 -3.41 1.69 0.61
N VAL A 5 -2.53 0.80 0.18
CA VAL A 5 -2.45 0.34 -1.20
C VAL A 5 -3.09 -1.04 -1.27
N ILE A 6 -4.11 -1.18 -2.09
CA ILE A 6 -4.76 -2.46 -2.32
C ILE A 6 -4.29 -2.97 -3.68
N GLU A 7 -3.64 -4.12 -3.66
CA GLU A 7 -3.10 -4.76 -4.86
C GLU A 7 -3.98 -5.97 -5.18
N ARG A 8 -4.73 -5.87 -6.27
CA ARG A 8 -5.56 -6.99 -6.73
C ARG A 8 -4.82 -7.71 -7.84
N PHE A 9 -4.37 -8.93 -7.56
CA PHE A 9 -3.55 -9.69 -8.48
C PHE A 9 -4.39 -10.17 -9.65
N LYS A 10 -3.82 -10.11 -10.86
CA LYS A 10 -4.45 -10.70 -12.03
C LYS A 10 -4.53 -12.23 -11.86
N PRO A 11 -5.52 -12.89 -12.48
CA PRO A 11 -5.68 -14.33 -12.31
C PRO A 11 -4.39 -15.10 -12.63
N GLY A 12 -3.97 -15.94 -11.67
CA GLY A 12 -2.77 -16.76 -11.81
C GLY A 12 -1.44 -16.02 -11.67
N ALA A 13 -1.44 -14.74 -11.29
CA ALA A 13 -0.24 -13.92 -11.27
C ALA A 13 0.62 -14.11 -10.03
N ALA A 14 0.11 -14.67 -8.94
CA ALA A 14 0.84 -14.74 -7.67
C ALA A 14 2.24 -15.36 -7.81
N PRO A 15 2.45 -16.50 -8.50
CA PRO A 15 3.82 -17.04 -8.66
C PRO A 15 4.78 -16.07 -9.33
N ASP A 16 4.33 -15.34 -10.35
CA ASP A 16 5.17 -14.37 -11.07
C ASP A 16 5.47 -13.16 -10.19
N ILE A 17 4.51 -12.72 -9.39
CA ILE A 17 4.69 -11.62 -8.44
C ILE A 17 5.78 -11.95 -7.44
N TYR A 18 5.69 -13.10 -6.79
CA TYR A 18 6.66 -13.50 -5.78
C TYR A 18 8.03 -13.79 -6.36
N ARG A 19 8.08 -14.31 -7.59
CA ARG A 19 9.35 -14.51 -8.28
C ARG A 19 10.04 -13.18 -8.55
N ARG A 20 9.30 -12.18 -9.05
CA ARG A 20 9.84 -10.85 -9.32
C ARG A 20 10.27 -10.17 -8.01
N PHE A 21 9.47 -10.29 -6.97
CA PHE A 21 9.80 -9.77 -5.65
C PHE A 21 11.11 -10.36 -5.12
N GLU A 22 11.29 -11.67 -5.24
CA GLU A 22 12.50 -12.34 -4.78
C GLU A 22 13.72 -11.87 -5.55
N GLN A 23 13.58 -11.65 -6.86
CA GLN A 23 14.68 -11.23 -7.72
C GLN A 23 15.03 -9.75 -7.58
N ARG A 24 14.05 -8.89 -7.36
CA ARG A 24 14.22 -7.43 -7.45
C ARG A 24 13.70 -6.65 -6.24
N GLY A 25 13.12 -7.31 -5.25
CA GLY A 25 12.48 -6.66 -4.13
C GLY A 25 11.24 -5.87 -4.54
N ARG A 26 10.84 -4.90 -3.74
CA ARG A 26 9.66 -4.09 -4.01
C ARG A 26 9.83 -3.07 -5.12
N MET A 27 11.06 -2.74 -5.45
CA MET A 27 11.39 -1.74 -6.47
C MET A 27 10.76 -0.38 -6.15
N MET A 28 10.80 0.00 -4.88
CA MET A 28 10.25 1.28 -4.42
C MET A 28 11.28 2.39 -4.60
N PRO A 29 10.86 3.57 -5.11
CA PRO A 29 11.75 4.72 -5.11
C PRO A 29 12.03 5.19 -3.69
N ASP A 30 13.13 5.93 -3.51
CA ASP A 30 13.44 6.58 -2.25
C ASP A 30 12.29 7.50 -1.83
N GLU A 31 12.07 7.66 -0.54
CA GLU A 31 11.02 8.49 0.05
C GLU A 31 9.61 7.90 -0.07
N LEU A 32 9.46 6.73 -0.66
CA LEU A 32 8.23 5.94 -0.55
C LEU A 32 8.52 4.78 0.39
N GLU A 33 7.98 4.85 1.62
CA GLU A 33 8.34 3.94 2.70
C GLU A 33 7.29 2.83 2.87
N TYR A 34 7.77 1.60 2.99
CA TYR A 34 6.94 0.46 3.36
C TYR A 34 6.77 0.42 4.87
N VAL A 35 5.52 0.29 5.34
CA VAL A 35 5.22 0.18 6.77
C VAL A 35 4.85 -1.25 7.13
N SER A 36 3.84 -1.82 6.48
CA SER A 36 3.39 -3.19 6.75
C SER A 36 2.52 -3.69 5.61
N SER A 37 2.30 -5.01 5.55
CA SER A 37 1.42 -5.58 4.52
C SER A 37 0.77 -6.87 4.98
N TRP A 38 -0.33 -7.20 4.32
CA TRP A 38 -1.13 -8.41 4.56
C TRP A 38 -1.59 -8.97 3.23
N ILE A 39 -1.62 -10.30 3.14
CA ILE A 39 -2.07 -11.03 1.94
C ILE A 39 -3.32 -11.81 2.31
N SER A 40 -4.31 -11.84 1.41
CA SER A 40 -5.49 -12.69 1.59
C SER A 40 -5.12 -14.17 1.55
N TYR A 41 -5.91 -15.01 2.23
CA TYR A 41 -5.64 -16.45 2.27
C TYR A 41 -5.61 -17.09 0.88
N ASP A 42 -6.41 -16.58 -0.05
CA ASP A 42 -6.45 -17.10 -1.42
C ASP A 42 -5.32 -16.57 -2.31
N LEU A 43 -4.43 -15.72 -1.76
CA LEU A 43 -3.24 -15.19 -2.43
C LEU A 43 -3.57 -14.32 -3.65
N ASN A 44 -4.72 -13.66 -3.65
CA ASN A 44 -5.08 -12.81 -4.79
C ASN A 44 -5.15 -11.32 -4.48
N THR A 45 -5.02 -10.94 -3.21
CA THR A 45 -5.08 -9.52 -2.81
C THR A 45 -4.05 -9.23 -1.72
N CYS A 46 -3.36 -8.11 -1.87
CA CYS A 46 -2.43 -7.59 -0.86
C CYS A 46 -2.89 -6.21 -0.40
N TRP A 47 -2.89 -5.98 0.90
CA TRP A 47 -3.06 -4.67 1.51
C TRP A 47 -1.72 -4.22 2.03
N GLN A 48 -1.22 -3.09 1.55
CA GLN A 48 0.11 -2.61 1.91
C GLN A 48 0.01 -1.19 2.43
N LEU A 49 0.45 -0.97 3.67
CA LEU A 49 0.48 0.36 4.26
C LEU A 49 1.81 1.01 3.93
N MET A 50 1.74 2.21 3.36
CA MET A 50 2.91 2.95 2.90
C MET A 50 2.85 4.39 3.35
N GLN A 51 4.00 5.03 3.40
CA GLN A 51 4.12 6.43 3.80
C GLN A 51 4.97 7.19 2.81
N THR A 52 4.50 8.39 2.43
CA THR A 52 5.26 9.34 1.63
C THR A 52 4.64 10.73 1.75
N ASP A 53 5.44 11.76 1.51
CA ASP A 53 4.96 13.13 1.33
C ASP A 53 4.84 13.50 -0.16
N ASN A 54 5.20 12.58 -1.05
CA ASN A 54 5.16 12.81 -2.49
C ASN A 54 4.35 11.70 -3.18
N VAL A 55 3.06 11.96 -3.38
CA VAL A 55 2.14 10.96 -3.96
C VAL A 55 2.51 10.56 -5.39
N SER A 56 3.25 11.40 -6.11
CA SER A 56 3.68 11.07 -7.48
C SER A 56 4.64 9.87 -7.52
N LEU A 57 5.26 9.52 -6.41
CA LEU A 57 6.14 8.35 -6.33
C LEU A 57 5.39 7.04 -6.53
N PHE A 58 4.07 7.02 -6.27
CA PHE A 58 3.27 5.83 -6.52
C PHE A 58 3.24 5.46 -8.00
N ASP A 59 3.23 6.44 -8.90
CA ASP A 59 3.25 6.16 -10.34
C ASP A 59 4.53 5.43 -10.76
N GLN A 60 5.67 5.85 -10.22
CA GLN A 60 6.95 5.18 -10.48
C GLN A 60 6.94 3.74 -9.97
N TRP A 61 6.44 3.54 -8.76
CA TRP A 61 6.43 2.22 -8.15
C TRP A 61 5.45 1.28 -8.82
N THR A 62 4.22 1.72 -9.06
CA THR A 62 3.18 0.86 -9.64
C THR A 62 3.52 0.46 -11.08
N SER A 63 4.26 1.28 -11.81
CA SER A 63 4.70 0.94 -13.16
C SER A 63 5.56 -0.33 -13.21
N ASN A 64 6.20 -0.69 -12.10
CA ASN A 64 6.99 -1.91 -12.01
C ASN A 64 6.15 -3.18 -11.82
N TRP A 65 4.85 -3.04 -11.52
CA TRP A 65 3.99 -4.15 -11.11
C TRP A 65 2.64 -4.20 -11.83
N ASN A 66 2.25 -3.14 -12.54
CA ASN A 66 0.89 -3.02 -13.08
C ASN A 66 0.56 -4.02 -14.18
N ASP A 67 1.54 -4.76 -14.68
CA ASP A 67 1.30 -5.88 -15.59
C ASP A 67 0.75 -7.12 -14.89
N LEU A 68 0.96 -7.23 -13.57
CA LEU A 68 0.57 -8.40 -12.78
C LEU A 68 -0.57 -8.13 -11.82
N MET A 69 -0.91 -6.86 -11.56
CA MET A 69 -1.93 -6.50 -10.58
C MET A 69 -2.55 -5.14 -10.87
N ASP A 70 -3.74 -4.92 -10.31
CA ASP A 70 -4.40 -3.63 -10.31
C ASP A 70 -4.25 -2.98 -8.94
N PHE A 71 -4.09 -1.66 -8.91
CA PHE A 71 -3.85 -0.91 -7.68
C PHE A 71 -5.01 0.00 -7.34
N GLU A 72 -5.30 0.08 -6.05
CA GLU A 72 -6.14 1.14 -5.49
C GLU A 72 -5.35 1.78 -4.34
N ILE A 73 -5.22 3.10 -4.34
CA ILE A 73 -4.39 3.82 -3.38
C ILE A 73 -5.28 4.79 -2.62
N ILE A 74 -5.38 4.60 -1.30
CA ILE A 74 -6.33 5.33 -0.45
C ILE A 74 -5.54 6.05 0.65
N PRO A 75 -5.62 7.39 0.75
CA PRO A 75 -5.04 8.08 1.89
C PRO A 75 -5.79 7.69 3.16
N VAL A 76 -5.05 7.38 4.22
CA VAL A 76 -5.63 6.90 5.47
C VAL A 76 -4.99 7.60 6.66
N ARG A 77 -5.67 7.51 7.79
CA ARG A 77 -5.17 7.94 9.10
C ARG A 77 -5.31 6.79 10.07
N THR A 78 -4.46 6.76 11.09
CA THR A 78 -4.64 5.79 12.15
C THR A 78 -5.87 6.14 12.98
N SER A 79 -6.49 5.14 13.59
CA SER A 79 -7.61 5.39 14.50
C SER A 79 -7.20 6.25 15.69
N ALA A 80 -5.97 6.08 16.18
CA ALA A 80 -5.44 6.90 17.28
C ALA A 80 -5.34 8.37 16.88
N GLU A 81 -4.87 8.65 15.66
CA GLU A 81 -4.80 10.02 15.14
C GLU A 81 -6.18 10.66 15.06
N VAL A 82 -7.16 9.94 14.53
CA VAL A 82 -8.53 10.44 14.42
C VAL A 82 -9.13 10.69 15.79
N ARG A 83 -8.90 9.80 16.76
CA ARG A 83 -9.36 10.00 18.12
C ARG A 83 -8.78 11.28 18.72
N GLN A 84 -7.51 11.54 18.51
CA GLN A 84 -6.85 12.75 18.98
C GLN A 84 -7.43 14.01 18.33
N MET A 85 -7.69 13.96 17.03
CA MET A 85 -8.32 15.07 16.29
C MET A 85 -9.70 15.38 16.83
N MET A 86 -10.51 14.37 17.13
CA MET A 86 -11.87 14.55 17.65
C MET A 86 -11.84 15.16 19.04
N ARG A 87 -10.91 14.78 19.90
CA ARG A 87 -10.73 15.39 21.22
C ARG A 87 -10.33 16.83 21.10
N THR A 88 -9.40 17.16 20.24
CA THR A 88 -8.92 18.54 20.01
C THR A 88 -10.06 19.42 19.54
N ASN A 89 -11.01 18.89 18.75
CA ASN A 89 -12.14 19.65 18.23
C ASN A 89 -13.34 19.66 19.20
N GLY A 90 -13.14 19.23 20.46
CA GLY A 90 -14.18 19.26 21.47
C GLY A 90 -15.21 18.14 21.38
N VAL A 91 -14.96 17.13 20.60
CA VAL A 91 -15.82 15.94 20.53
C VAL A 91 -15.48 15.05 21.71
N THR A 92 -16.47 14.73 22.51
CA THR A 92 -16.33 13.80 23.65
C THR A 92 -16.92 12.44 23.29
N GLU A 93 -16.31 11.42 23.80
CA GLU A 93 -16.78 10.04 23.62
C GLU A 93 -18.00 9.75 24.48
#